data_e69def4b6d767405f3937ee0d501b4ad
#
_entry.id   e69def4b6d767405f3937ee0d501b4ad
#
_cell.length_a   1.000
_cell.length_b   1.000
_cell.length_c   1.000
_cell.angle_alpha   90.00
_cell.angle_beta   90.00
_cell.angle_gamma   90.00
#
_symmetry.space_group_name_H-M   'P 1'
#
loop_
_entity.id
_entity.type
_entity.pdbx_description
1 polymer ?
#
loop_
_entity_poly.entity_id
_entity_poly.type
_entity_poly.pdbx_seq_one_letter_code
_entity_poly.pdbx_strand_id
1 'polypeptide(L)'
;MIMKRYFLVIMMFVIAGVITMAFKEKIHGQVVCYGDSITYGAKVDGHSWVWFLSKEHKCLDFINAGRSGRKTSDKEELLPVLKKYPNADYFLIFLGVNDLKDGTDSMVESCIINLKWMIGKIREVAPRAQIVIVSPSDINLKTMAEINVQKKYNEKTKESLSQLEKKYKELAKEDNLGFSSLLHTVSKPNYADGLHPDIKGQKQIANAIWKGLNKLN
;
A
#
# COMPACT_ATOMS: atom_id res chain seq x y z
N MET A 1 -50.40 -30.77 8.52
CA MET A 1 -49.13 -31.43 8.11
C MET A 1 -48.31 -30.60 7.10
N ILE A 2 -48.92 -29.88 6.19
CA ILE A 2 -48.25 -29.05 5.16
C ILE A 2 -47.50 -27.85 5.74
N MET A 3 -48.06 -27.08 6.70
CA MET A 3 -47.44 -25.94 7.33
C MET A 3 -46.12 -26.24 8.07
N LYS A 4 -45.99 -27.39 8.72
CA LYS A 4 -44.73 -27.79 9.39
C LYS A 4 -43.59 -28.08 8.40
N ARG A 5 -43.90 -28.49 7.17
CA ARG A 5 -42.90 -28.73 6.12
C ARG A 5 -42.33 -27.43 5.58
N TYR A 6 -43.17 -26.41 5.37
CA TYR A 6 -42.69 -25.09 4.93
C TYR A 6 -41.86 -24.40 6.00
N PHE A 7 -42.21 -24.54 7.28
CA PHE A 7 -41.42 -23.97 8.37
C PHE A 7 -40.00 -24.58 8.46
N LEU A 8 -39.91 -25.91 8.25
CA LEU A 8 -38.62 -26.60 8.23
C LEU A 8 -37.72 -26.18 7.05
N VAL A 9 -38.32 -26.00 5.86
CA VAL A 9 -37.60 -25.58 4.65
C VAL A 9 -37.12 -24.13 4.80
N ILE A 10 -37.94 -23.21 5.31
CA ILE A 10 -37.54 -21.82 5.56
C ILE A 10 -36.44 -21.76 6.60
N MET A 11 -36.51 -22.55 7.68
CA MET A 11 -35.47 -22.62 8.69
C MET A 11 -34.14 -23.17 8.14
N MET A 12 -34.15 -24.15 7.24
CA MET A 12 -32.95 -24.62 6.56
C MET A 12 -32.32 -23.55 5.65
N PHE A 13 -33.10 -22.77 4.92
CA PHE A 13 -32.59 -21.68 4.08
C PHE A 13 -32.02 -20.53 4.93
N VAL A 14 -32.61 -20.21 6.07
CA VAL A 14 -32.10 -19.18 6.99
C VAL A 14 -30.78 -19.65 7.63
N ILE A 15 -30.70 -20.92 8.05
CA ILE A 15 -29.47 -21.49 8.61
C ILE A 15 -28.36 -21.57 7.54
N ALA A 16 -28.66 -21.98 6.31
CA ALA A 16 -27.72 -21.97 5.20
C ALA A 16 -27.24 -20.55 4.86
N GLY A 17 -28.15 -19.54 4.87
CA GLY A 17 -27.79 -18.14 4.66
C GLY A 17 -26.92 -17.56 5.78
N VAL A 18 -27.15 -17.94 7.03
CA VAL A 18 -26.33 -17.52 8.18
C VAL A 18 -24.95 -18.18 8.15
N ILE A 19 -24.85 -19.44 7.72
CA ILE A 19 -23.58 -20.16 7.62
C ILE A 19 -22.71 -19.59 6.48
N THR A 20 -23.31 -19.16 5.36
CA THR A 20 -22.54 -18.52 4.27
C THR A 20 -22.07 -17.10 4.62
N MET A 21 -22.68 -16.40 5.58
CA MET A 21 -22.18 -15.12 6.08
C MET A 21 -21.02 -15.23 7.08
N ALA A 22 -20.69 -16.42 7.60
CA ALA A 22 -19.76 -16.59 8.70
C ALA A 22 -18.31 -16.94 8.30
N PHE A 23 -18.03 -17.22 7.03
CA PHE A 23 -16.69 -17.51 6.57
C PHE A 23 -16.18 -16.44 5.60
N LYS A 24 -15.94 -15.23 6.10
CA LYS A 24 -14.97 -14.37 5.46
C LYS A 24 -13.60 -15.03 5.74
N GLU A 25 -13.00 -15.61 4.71
CA GLU A 25 -11.67 -16.22 4.84
C GLU A 25 -10.72 -15.21 5.50
N LYS A 26 -10.11 -15.61 6.60
CA LYS A 26 -9.21 -14.74 7.34
C LYS A 26 -7.95 -14.62 6.49
N ILE A 27 -7.62 -13.41 6.01
CA ILE A 27 -6.38 -13.14 5.27
C ILE A 27 -5.21 -13.71 6.07
N HIS A 28 -4.44 -14.59 5.45
CA HIS A 28 -3.23 -15.17 6.03
C HIS A 28 -2.14 -15.22 4.96
N GLY A 29 -0.90 -15.37 5.36
CA GLY A 29 0.23 -15.47 4.45
C GLY A 29 1.29 -14.40 4.67
N GLN A 30 2.23 -14.31 3.72
CA GLN A 30 3.37 -13.41 3.78
C GLN A 30 3.14 -12.17 2.90
N VAL A 31 3.36 -10.99 3.48
CA VAL A 31 3.16 -9.68 2.85
C VAL A 31 4.48 -8.95 2.75
N VAL A 32 5.02 -8.81 1.56
CA VAL A 32 6.25 -8.02 1.31
C VAL A 32 5.86 -6.57 1.07
N CYS A 33 6.33 -5.68 1.95
CA CYS A 33 6.08 -4.24 1.92
C CYS A 33 7.30 -3.53 1.31
N TYR A 34 7.31 -3.37 -0.01
CA TYR A 34 8.40 -2.74 -0.75
C TYR A 34 8.16 -1.25 -0.89
N GLY A 35 9.07 -0.43 -0.34
CA GLY A 35 8.86 1.01 -0.32
C GLY A 35 10.11 1.82 0.03
N ASP A 36 9.89 3.08 0.35
CA ASP A 36 10.92 4.07 0.67
C ASP A 36 11.11 4.28 2.19
N SER A 37 11.52 5.50 2.58
CA SER A 37 11.73 5.90 3.98
C SER A 37 10.46 5.83 4.84
N ILE A 38 9.28 6.01 4.25
CA ILE A 38 8.01 5.95 4.99
C ILE A 38 7.73 4.49 5.37
N THR A 39 7.99 3.56 4.46
CA THR A 39 7.89 2.11 4.73
C THR A 39 8.97 1.64 5.69
N TYR A 40 10.21 2.14 5.54
CA TYR A 40 11.31 1.84 6.47
C TYR A 40 10.99 2.27 7.90
N GLY A 41 10.28 3.39 8.09
CA GLY A 41 9.98 3.97 9.40
C GLY A 41 10.97 5.06 9.81
N ALA A 42 11.46 5.84 8.85
CA ALA A 42 12.28 7.01 9.15
C ALA A 42 11.50 8.03 10.01
N LYS A 43 12.18 8.69 10.95
CA LYS A 43 11.62 9.65 11.93
C LYS A 43 10.69 9.04 12.99
N VAL A 44 10.54 7.71 13.03
CA VAL A 44 9.69 7.01 13.99
C VAL A 44 10.37 5.75 14.54
N ASP A 45 11.70 5.71 14.54
CA ASP A 45 12.54 4.62 15.09
C ASP A 45 12.08 3.22 14.62
N GLY A 46 11.74 3.10 13.33
CA GLY A 46 11.29 1.86 12.73
C GLY A 46 9.81 1.51 12.99
N HIS A 47 9.08 2.29 13.80
CA HIS A 47 7.65 2.08 14.06
C HIS A 47 6.79 2.54 12.88
N SER A 48 7.06 1.97 11.70
CA SER A 48 6.33 2.27 10.45
C SER A 48 4.93 1.65 10.43
N TRP A 49 4.16 1.99 9.40
CA TRP A 49 2.87 1.34 9.13
C TRP A 49 2.99 -0.19 9.04
N VAL A 50 4.12 -0.73 8.56
CA VAL A 50 4.40 -2.17 8.54
C VAL A 50 4.49 -2.74 9.96
N TRP A 51 5.18 -2.02 10.86
CA TRP A 51 5.24 -2.40 12.27
C TRP A 51 3.86 -2.44 12.92
N PHE A 52 3.00 -1.45 12.68
CA PHE A 52 1.63 -1.44 13.20
C PHE A 52 0.85 -2.65 12.69
N LEU A 53 0.86 -2.91 11.38
CA LEU A 53 0.15 -4.06 10.81
C LEU A 53 0.67 -5.38 11.36
N SER A 54 1.98 -5.55 11.52
CA SER A 54 2.58 -6.78 12.10
C SER A 54 2.18 -7.01 13.56
N LYS A 55 1.87 -5.95 14.32
CA LYS A 55 1.40 -6.05 15.71
C LYS A 55 -0.09 -6.39 15.80
N GLU A 56 -0.89 -5.87 14.90
CA GLU A 56 -2.35 -5.95 14.96
C GLU A 56 -2.92 -7.16 14.20
N HIS A 57 -2.22 -7.64 13.18
CA HIS A 57 -2.71 -8.70 12.28
C HIS A 57 -1.77 -9.89 12.25
N LYS A 58 -1.74 -10.66 13.34
CA LYS A 58 -0.81 -11.78 13.57
C LYS A 58 -1.00 -12.99 12.63
N CYS A 59 -2.08 -13.03 11.87
CA CYS A 59 -2.29 -14.05 10.84
C CYS A 59 -1.51 -13.78 9.55
N LEU A 60 -0.90 -12.59 9.41
CA LEU A 60 -0.03 -12.20 8.31
C LEU A 60 1.39 -11.95 8.80
N ASP A 61 2.36 -12.40 7.99
CA ASP A 61 3.79 -12.12 8.17
C ASP A 61 4.19 -10.90 7.33
N PHE A 62 4.24 -9.72 7.95
CA PHE A 62 4.60 -8.48 7.27
C PHE A 62 6.10 -8.27 7.21
N ILE A 63 6.66 -8.30 6.02
CA ILE A 63 8.09 -8.10 5.74
C ILE A 63 8.33 -6.64 5.35
N ASN A 64 9.06 -5.90 6.19
CA ASN A 64 9.46 -4.53 5.86
C ASN A 64 10.67 -4.54 4.91
N ALA A 65 10.44 -4.28 3.64
CA ALA A 65 11.45 -4.10 2.59
C ALA A 65 11.63 -2.63 2.19
N GLY A 66 11.39 -1.69 3.13
CA GLY A 66 11.61 -0.26 2.95
C GLY A 66 13.09 0.12 2.95
N ARG A 67 13.46 1.11 2.14
CA ARG A 67 14.80 1.72 2.11
C ARG A 67 14.69 3.24 1.93
N SER A 68 15.32 4.01 2.82
CA SER A 68 15.29 5.48 2.75
C SER A 68 15.80 6.01 1.42
N GLY A 69 15.03 6.94 0.84
CA GLY A 69 15.37 7.61 -0.41
C GLY A 69 15.10 6.79 -1.68
N ARG A 70 14.56 5.56 -1.58
CA ARG A 70 14.26 4.74 -2.76
C ARG A 70 13.30 5.44 -3.69
N LYS A 71 13.64 5.42 -4.98
CA LYS A 71 12.82 5.88 -6.09
C LYS A 71 12.25 4.70 -6.87
N THR A 72 11.30 4.95 -7.74
CA THR A 72 10.85 3.93 -8.71
C THR A 72 11.95 3.55 -9.68
N SER A 73 12.89 4.47 -10.00
CA SER A 73 14.06 4.20 -10.85
C SER A 73 15.04 3.20 -10.25
N ASP A 74 15.01 3.00 -8.91
CA ASP A 74 15.83 1.99 -8.22
C ASP A 74 15.17 0.59 -8.30
N LYS A 75 14.43 0.33 -9.37
CA LYS A 75 13.57 -0.86 -9.55
C LYS A 75 14.30 -2.19 -9.45
N GLU A 76 15.57 -2.25 -9.83
CA GLU A 76 16.38 -3.46 -9.77
C GLU A 76 16.67 -3.93 -8.34
N GLU A 77 16.56 -3.03 -7.35
CA GLU A 77 16.63 -3.40 -5.93
C GLU A 77 15.48 -4.31 -5.48
N LEU A 78 14.44 -4.47 -6.30
CA LEU A 78 13.38 -5.44 -6.07
C LEU A 78 13.87 -6.89 -6.29
N LEU A 79 14.83 -7.13 -7.16
CA LEU A 79 15.28 -8.48 -7.53
C LEU A 79 15.80 -9.31 -6.34
N PRO A 80 16.69 -8.78 -5.47
CA PRO A 80 17.09 -9.51 -4.26
C PRO A 80 15.94 -9.77 -3.29
N VAL A 81 14.93 -8.88 -3.24
CA VAL A 81 13.74 -9.09 -2.40
C VAL A 81 12.90 -10.24 -2.95
N LEU A 82 12.67 -10.29 -4.26
CA LEU A 82 11.97 -11.38 -4.93
C LEU A 82 12.69 -12.72 -4.74
N LYS A 83 14.02 -12.73 -4.87
CA LYS A 83 14.84 -13.93 -4.62
C LYS A 83 14.69 -14.44 -3.19
N LYS A 84 14.53 -13.54 -2.22
CA LYS A 84 14.38 -13.90 -0.80
C LYS A 84 12.96 -14.36 -0.47
N TYR A 85 11.93 -13.84 -1.15
CA TYR A 85 10.52 -14.08 -0.87
C TYR A 85 9.73 -14.54 -2.11
N PRO A 86 10.16 -15.62 -2.80
CA PRO A 86 9.55 -16.04 -4.08
C PRO A 86 8.14 -16.61 -3.93
N ASN A 87 7.75 -16.97 -2.69
CA ASN A 87 6.46 -17.55 -2.37
C ASN A 87 5.58 -16.59 -1.54
N ALA A 88 5.90 -15.31 -1.49
CA ALA A 88 5.05 -14.34 -0.80
C ALA A 88 3.66 -14.29 -1.43
N ASP A 89 2.64 -14.16 -0.59
CA ASP A 89 1.24 -14.10 -1.02
C ASP A 89 0.84 -12.72 -1.51
N TYR A 90 1.51 -11.67 -0.99
CA TYR A 90 1.22 -10.28 -1.32
C TYR A 90 2.51 -9.47 -1.51
N PHE A 91 2.51 -8.60 -2.52
CA PHE A 91 3.51 -7.53 -2.69
C PHE A 91 2.82 -6.18 -2.69
N LEU A 92 3.13 -5.35 -1.70
CA LEU A 92 2.68 -3.96 -1.62
C LEU A 92 3.82 -3.06 -2.12
N ILE A 93 3.60 -2.28 -3.17
CA ILE A 93 4.59 -1.34 -3.72
C ILE A 93 4.17 0.07 -3.34
N PHE A 94 4.93 0.72 -2.45
CA PHE A 94 4.69 2.06 -1.96
C PHE A 94 5.88 2.98 -2.28
N LEU A 95 5.90 3.53 -3.49
CA LEU A 95 6.97 4.36 -4.04
C LEU A 95 6.40 5.55 -4.83
N GLY A 96 7.23 6.55 -5.10
CA GLY A 96 6.95 7.67 -5.99
C GLY A 96 7.25 9.04 -5.39
N VAL A 97 7.16 9.24 -4.08
CA VAL A 97 7.37 10.58 -3.48
C VAL A 97 8.80 11.10 -3.71
N ASN A 98 9.80 10.20 -3.72
CA ASN A 98 11.20 10.57 -3.96
C ASN A 98 11.51 10.87 -5.44
N ASP A 99 10.68 10.41 -6.34
CA ASP A 99 10.79 10.66 -7.78
C ASP A 99 10.32 12.08 -8.15
N LEU A 100 9.30 12.58 -7.42
CA LEU A 100 8.53 13.77 -7.80
C LEU A 100 9.04 15.09 -7.19
N LYS A 101 10.33 15.16 -6.85
CA LYS A 101 10.97 16.40 -6.40
C LYS A 101 10.95 17.41 -7.54
N ASP A 102 10.44 18.63 -7.29
CA ASP A 102 10.26 19.67 -8.31
C ASP A 102 9.37 19.22 -9.50
N GLY A 103 8.40 18.39 -9.24
CA GLY A 103 7.54 17.57 -10.06
C GLY A 103 7.28 18.03 -11.50
N THR A 104 7.35 17.06 -12.43
CA THR A 104 6.99 17.24 -13.84
C THR A 104 6.20 16.05 -14.34
N ASP A 105 5.46 16.21 -15.44
CA ASP A 105 4.70 15.11 -16.07
C ASP A 105 5.61 13.97 -16.49
N SER A 106 6.81 14.24 -16.98
CA SER A 106 7.80 13.21 -17.36
C SER A 106 8.25 12.36 -16.16
N MET A 107 8.32 12.94 -14.96
CA MET A 107 8.63 12.18 -13.73
C MET A 107 7.49 11.23 -13.36
N VAL A 108 6.24 11.69 -13.51
CA VAL A 108 5.05 10.85 -13.29
C VAL A 108 5.02 9.67 -14.26
N GLU A 109 5.25 9.91 -15.56
CA GLU A 109 5.32 8.84 -16.57
C GLU A 109 6.45 7.85 -16.28
N SER A 110 7.63 8.35 -15.86
CA SER A 110 8.75 7.49 -15.46
C SER A 110 8.39 6.57 -14.29
N CYS A 111 7.62 7.06 -13.31
CA CYS A 111 7.12 6.23 -12.22
C CYS A 111 6.25 5.08 -12.74
N ILE A 112 5.36 5.33 -13.70
CA ILE A 112 4.48 4.31 -14.30
C ILE A 112 5.30 3.25 -15.03
N ILE A 113 6.26 3.66 -15.86
CA ILE A 113 7.13 2.73 -16.61
C ILE A 113 7.90 1.82 -15.64
N ASN A 114 8.49 2.41 -14.58
CA ASN A 114 9.26 1.65 -13.61
C ASN A 114 8.36 0.71 -12.79
N LEU A 115 7.16 1.15 -12.42
CA LEU A 115 6.20 0.32 -11.69
C LEU A 115 5.72 -0.86 -12.53
N LYS A 116 5.41 -0.66 -13.82
CA LYS A 116 5.06 -1.74 -14.76
C LYS A 116 6.17 -2.78 -14.85
N TRP A 117 7.43 -2.35 -14.88
CA TRP A 117 8.57 -3.26 -14.85
C TRP A 117 8.62 -4.10 -13.55
N MET A 118 8.42 -3.45 -12.38
CA MET A 118 8.39 -4.15 -11.08
C MET A 118 7.25 -5.18 -11.03
N ILE A 119 6.06 -4.82 -11.49
CA ILE A 119 4.89 -5.71 -11.58
C ILE A 119 5.22 -6.93 -12.44
N GLY A 120 5.85 -6.71 -13.62
CA GLY A 120 6.29 -7.78 -14.49
C GLY A 120 7.25 -8.74 -13.79
N LYS A 121 8.23 -8.22 -13.04
CA LYS A 121 9.19 -9.05 -12.29
C LYS A 121 8.56 -9.82 -11.14
N ILE A 122 7.59 -9.23 -10.43
CA ILE A 122 6.83 -9.96 -9.40
C ILE A 122 6.05 -11.11 -10.05
N ARG A 123 5.36 -10.87 -11.15
CA ARG A 123 4.59 -11.91 -11.87
C ARG A 123 5.47 -13.05 -12.40
N GLU A 124 6.73 -12.74 -12.81
CA GLU A 124 7.70 -13.75 -13.23
C GLU A 124 8.14 -14.66 -12.09
N VAL A 125 8.40 -14.12 -10.90
CA VAL A 125 9.00 -14.85 -9.77
C VAL A 125 7.95 -15.40 -8.82
N ALA A 126 6.90 -14.64 -8.55
CA ALA A 126 5.82 -14.97 -7.63
C ALA A 126 4.44 -14.88 -8.33
N PRO A 127 4.13 -15.76 -9.30
CA PRO A 127 2.96 -15.63 -10.17
C PRO A 127 1.61 -15.75 -9.45
N ARG A 128 1.60 -16.29 -8.23
CA ARG A 128 0.39 -16.40 -7.40
C ARG A 128 0.19 -15.22 -6.45
N ALA A 129 1.20 -14.36 -6.31
CA ALA A 129 1.12 -13.23 -5.41
C ALA A 129 0.11 -12.20 -5.88
N GLN A 130 -0.69 -11.69 -4.95
CA GLN A 130 -1.51 -10.51 -5.18
C GLN A 130 -0.62 -9.26 -5.08
N ILE A 131 -0.71 -8.38 -6.06
CA ILE A 131 0.06 -7.14 -6.11
C ILE A 131 -0.86 -5.98 -5.74
N VAL A 132 -0.42 -5.12 -4.84
CA VAL A 132 -1.14 -3.91 -4.42
C VAL A 132 -0.27 -2.69 -4.70
N ILE A 133 -0.77 -1.79 -5.51
CA ILE A 133 -0.17 -0.47 -5.70
C ILE A 133 -0.66 0.44 -4.58
N VAL A 134 0.27 1.02 -3.84
CA VAL A 134 -0.02 1.99 -2.79
C VAL A 134 0.46 3.37 -3.26
N SER A 135 -0.47 4.32 -3.42
CA SER A 135 -0.07 5.68 -3.82
C SER A 135 0.69 6.37 -2.68
N PRO A 136 1.64 7.28 -2.98
CA PRO A 136 2.24 8.11 -1.95
C PRO A 136 1.20 8.91 -1.15
N SER A 137 1.52 9.19 0.12
CA SER A 137 0.78 10.18 0.92
C SER A 137 1.09 11.59 0.43
N ASP A 138 0.22 12.55 0.77
CA ASP A 138 0.50 13.98 0.56
C ASP A 138 1.73 14.41 1.37
N ILE A 139 2.22 15.62 1.10
CA ILE A 139 3.26 16.31 1.88
C ILE A 139 2.67 17.56 2.53
N ASN A 140 3.20 17.94 3.69
CA ASN A 140 2.78 19.15 4.38
C ASN A 140 3.81 20.27 4.25
N LEU A 141 3.65 21.11 3.25
CA LEU A 141 4.60 22.21 2.97
C LEU A 141 4.66 23.25 4.10
N LYS A 142 3.60 23.39 4.92
CA LYS A 142 3.59 24.35 6.05
C LYS A 142 4.57 23.95 7.16
N THR A 143 4.85 22.65 7.30
CA THR A 143 5.77 22.12 8.31
C THR A 143 7.00 21.47 7.69
N MET A 144 7.24 21.76 6.39
CA MET A 144 8.36 21.20 5.65
C MET A 144 9.68 21.67 6.23
N ALA A 145 10.49 20.72 6.69
CA ALA A 145 11.83 21.00 7.20
C ALA A 145 12.75 21.52 6.07
N GLU A 146 13.67 22.41 6.41
CA GLU A 146 14.59 23.07 5.48
C GLU A 146 15.34 22.07 4.57
N ILE A 147 15.79 20.96 5.12
CA ILE A 147 16.47 19.89 4.36
C ILE A 147 15.58 19.29 3.25
N ASN A 148 14.27 19.26 3.43
CA ASN A 148 13.33 18.75 2.43
C ASN A 148 13.00 19.83 1.40
N VAL A 149 12.96 21.12 1.79
CA VAL A 149 12.88 22.25 0.86
C VAL A 149 14.09 22.28 -0.07
N GLN A 150 15.30 22.12 0.48
CA GLN A 150 16.54 22.02 -0.30
C GLN A 150 16.56 20.84 -1.27
N LYS A 151 15.85 19.76 -0.94
CA LYS A 151 15.61 18.61 -1.82
C LYS A 151 14.50 18.86 -2.85
N LYS A 152 13.97 20.08 -2.92
CA LYS A 152 12.95 20.53 -3.89
C LYS A 152 11.56 19.89 -3.74
N TYR A 153 11.17 19.53 -2.52
CA TYR A 153 9.76 19.20 -2.25
C TYR A 153 8.96 20.52 -2.16
N ASN A 154 7.99 20.73 -3.05
CA ASN A 154 7.26 21.98 -3.24
C ASN A 154 5.82 21.76 -3.74
N GLU A 155 5.13 22.82 -4.18
CA GLU A 155 3.75 22.72 -4.69
C GLU A 155 3.66 21.85 -5.96
N LYS A 156 4.66 21.91 -6.86
CA LYS A 156 4.70 21.03 -8.04
C LYS A 156 4.80 19.56 -7.67
N THR A 157 5.51 19.24 -6.56
CA THR A 157 5.51 17.89 -6.00
C THR A 157 4.09 17.44 -5.62
N LYS A 158 3.30 18.31 -4.97
CA LYS A 158 1.92 17.99 -4.60
C LYS A 158 1.01 17.75 -5.81
N GLU A 159 1.13 18.58 -6.83
CA GLU A 159 0.40 18.43 -8.09
C GLU A 159 0.74 17.09 -8.75
N SER A 160 2.03 16.75 -8.82
CA SER A 160 2.51 15.49 -9.38
C SER A 160 2.10 14.28 -8.55
N LEU A 161 2.02 14.38 -7.22
CA LEU A 161 1.47 13.32 -6.36
C LEU A 161 0.01 13.03 -6.69
N SER A 162 -0.81 14.07 -6.93
CA SER A 162 -2.21 13.91 -7.35
C SER A 162 -2.34 13.25 -8.74
N GLN A 163 -1.47 13.61 -9.66
CA GLN A 163 -1.42 12.98 -10.99
C GLN A 163 -0.98 11.52 -10.89
N LEU A 164 0.07 11.24 -10.10
CA LEU A 164 0.58 9.88 -9.90
C LEU A 164 -0.47 8.97 -9.27
N GLU A 165 -1.22 9.46 -8.28
CA GLU A 165 -2.32 8.70 -7.65
C GLU A 165 -3.36 8.26 -8.68
N LYS A 166 -3.79 9.16 -9.58
CA LYS A 166 -4.74 8.84 -10.64
C LYS A 166 -4.20 7.77 -11.58
N LYS A 167 -2.96 7.94 -12.06
CA LYS A 167 -2.32 6.97 -12.97
C LYS A 167 -2.05 5.62 -12.31
N TYR A 168 -1.70 5.58 -11.03
CA TYR A 168 -1.56 4.33 -10.27
C TYR A 168 -2.90 3.60 -10.14
N LYS A 169 -3.98 4.33 -9.91
CA LYS A 169 -5.33 3.76 -9.85
C LYS A 169 -5.78 3.21 -11.20
N GLU A 170 -5.50 3.93 -12.30
CA GLU A 170 -5.78 3.48 -13.66
C GLU A 170 -4.99 2.20 -13.97
N LEU A 171 -3.67 2.19 -13.74
CA LEU A 171 -2.82 1.02 -13.93
C LEU A 171 -3.30 -0.19 -13.11
N ALA A 172 -3.67 0.02 -11.85
CA ALA A 172 -4.18 -1.05 -11.00
C ALA A 172 -5.47 -1.66 -11.57
N LYS A 173 -6.37 -0.81 -12.12
CA LYS A 173 -7.61 -1.27 -12.76
C LYS A 173 -7.32 -2.03 -14.05
N GLU A 174 -6.44 -1.51 -14.92
CA GLU A 174 -6.07 -2.14 -16.20
C GLU A 174 -5.44 -3.52 -16.01
N ASP A 175 -4.57 -3.65 -15.02
CA ASP A 175 -3.79 -4.85 -14.74
C ASP A 175 -4.44 -5.80 -13.72
N ASN A 176 -5.68 -5.49 -13.28
CA ASN A 176 -6.44 -6.22 -12.24
C ASN A 176 -5.64 -6.41 -10.95
N LEU A 177 -5.07 -5.31 -10.44
CA LEU A 177 -4.28 -5.25 -9.20
C LEU A 177 -5.06 -4.59 -8.07
N GLY A 178 -4.62 -4.83 -6.83
CA GLY A 178 -5.09 -4.06 -5.69
C GLY A 178 -4.61 -2.61 -5.75
N PHE A 179 -5.41 -1.69 -5.21
CA PHE A 179 -5.03 -0.28 -5.09
C PHE A 179 -5.41 0.29 -3.72
N SER A 180 -4.48 1.00 -3.10
CA SER A 180 -4.71 1.74 -1.86
C SER A 180 -4.26 3.19 -2.03
N SER A 181 -5.21 4.13 -1.98
CA SER A 181 -4.88 5.56 -2.00
C SER A 181 -4.48 6.04 -0.62
N LEU A 182 -3.36 6.75 -0.53
CA LEU A 182 -2.90 7.40 0.70
C LEU A 182 -2.84 8.92 0.58
N LEU A 183 -3.18 9.51 -0.57
CA LEU A 183 -2.96 10.93 -0.86
C LEU A 183 -3.47 11.88 0.23
N HIS A 184 -4.63 11.60 0.84
CA HIS A 184 -5.21 12.43 1.90
C HIS A 184 -5.38 11.68 3.22
N THR A 185 -4.62 10.60 3.40
CA THR A 185 -4.75 9.72 4.57
C THR A 185 -4.11 10.31 5.83
N VAL A 186 -2.95 10.97 5.68
CA VAL A 186 -2.22 11.53 6.81
C VAL A 186 -2.76 12.92 7.15
N SER A 187 -3.22 13.10 8.38
CA SER A 187 -3.67 14.41 8.87
C SER A 187 -2.52 15.42 8.94
N LYS A 188 -2.78 16.69 8.59
CA LYS A 188 -1.74 17.74 8.52
C LYS A 188 -0.80 17.85 9.73
N PRO A 189 -1.27 17.73 11.01
CA PRO A 189 -0.38 17.80 12.17
C PRO A 189 0.48 16.54 12.39
N ASN A 190 0.23 15.45 11.65
CA ASN A 190 0.88 14.16 11.85
C ASN A 190 2.05 13.91 10.89
N TYR A 191 2.78 14.99 10.56
CA TYR A 191 4.05 14.94 9.82
C TYR A 191 5.19 15.39 10.74
N ALA A 192 6.24 14.57 10.85
CA ALA A 192 7.42 14.88 11.66
C ALA A 192 8.27 16.00 11.06
N ASP A 193 8.34 16.08 9.73
CA ASP A 193 9.17 17.05 9.00
C ASP A 193 8.54 17.54 7.68
N GLY A 194 7.21 17.46 7.59
CA GLY A 194 6.45 17.82 6.39
C GLY A 194 6.45 16.78 5.27
N LEU A 195 7.41 15.87 5.25
CA LEU A 195 7.52 14.75 4.30
C LEU A 195 7.18 13.41 4.96
N HIS A 196 7.81 13.12 6.10
CA HIS A 196 7.64 11.84 6.79
C HIS A 196 6.51 11.92 7.81
N PRO A 197 5.54 10.99 7.77
CA PRO A 197 4.53 10.86 8.82
C PRO A 197 5.17 10.57 10.19
N ASP A 198 4.63 11.17 11.24
CA ASP A 198 4.93 10.81 12.62
C ASP A 198 4.28 9.47 13.01
N ILE A 199 4.40 9.05 14.26
CA ILE A 199 3.80 7.80 14.79
C ILE A 199 2.30 7.73 14.50
N LYS A 200 1.56 8.83 14.67
CA LYS A 200 0.11 8.86 14.41
C LYS A 200 -0.18 8.79 12.92
N GLY A 201 0.61 9.48 12.09
CA GLY A 201 0.52 9.42 10.64
C GLY A 201 0.83 8.01 10.10
N GLN A 202 1.83 7.33 10.65
CA GLN A 202 2.14 5.94 10.31
C GLN A 202 0.97 5.00 10.65
N LYS A 203 0.30 5.22 11.79
CA LYS A 203 -0.90 4.46 12.14
C LYS A 203 -2.08 4.73 11.21
N GLN A 204 -2.25 5.98 10.75
CA GLN A 204 -3.27 6.32 9.75
C GLN A 204 -3.02 5.58 8.43
N ILE A 205 -1.75 5.52 7.98
CA ILE A 205 -1.34 4.75 6.80
C ILE A 205 -1.64 3.26 6.99
N ALA A 206 -1.27 2.67 8.13
CA ALA A 206 -1.55 1.27 8.44
C ALA A 206 -3.04 0.94 8.31
N ASN A 207 -3.90 1.78 8.89
CA ASN A 207 -5.35 1.60 8.83
C ASN A 207 -5.90 1.68 7.38
N ALA A 208 -5.38 2.59 6.57
CA ALA A 208 -5.81 2.73 5.17
C ALA A 208 -5.38 1.54 4.32
N ILE A 209 -4.13 1.08 4.47
CA ILE A 209 -3.61 -0.10 3.77
C ILE A 209 -4.39 -1.35 4.19
N TRP A 210 -4.67 -1.53 5.48
CA TRP A 210 -5.47 -2.65 5.96
C TRP A 210 -6.87 -2.69 5.34
N LYS A 211 -7.54 -1.52 5.24
CA LYS A 211 -8.82 -1.42 4.54
C LYS A 211 -8.72 -1.80 3.06
N GLY A 212 -7.61 -1.49 2.42
CA GLY A 212 -7.32 -1.86 1.03
C GLY A 212 -7.16 -3.37 0.87
N LEU A 213 -6.32 -4.00 1.71
CA LEU A 213 -6.08 -5.45 1.71
C LEU A 213 -7.36 -6.25 1.94
N ASN A 214 -8.21 -5.83 2.87
CA ASN A 214 -9.49 -6.51 3.17
C ASN A 214 -10.52 -6.47 2.03
N LYS A 215 -10.30 -5.68 0.98
CA LYS A 215 -11.18 -5.63 -0.20
C LYS A 215 -10.76 -6.59 -1.31
N LEU A 216 -9.61 -7.22 -1.18
CA LEU A 216 -9.08 -8.15 -2.16
C LEU A 216 -9.66 -9.58 -2.02
N ASN A 217 -10.43 -9.81 -0.95
CA ASN A 217 -11.06 -11.11 -0.63
C ASN A 217 -12.59 -11.01 -0.63
#